data_278ce5ed3d180d5fcc2cc7f3fd86b7d3
#
_entry.id   278ce5ed3d180d5fcc2cc7f3fd86b7d3
#
_cell.length_a   1.000
_cell.length_b   1.000
_cell.length_c   1.000
_cell.angle_alpha   90.00
_cell.angle_beta   90.00
_cell.angle_gamma   90.00
#
_symmetry.space_group_name_H-M   'P 1'
#
loop_
_entity.id
_entity.type
_entity.pdbx_description
1 polymer ?
#
loop_
_entity_poly.entity_id
_entity_poly.type
_entity_poly.pdbx_seq_one_letter_code
_entity_poly.pdbx_strand_id
1 'polypeptide(L)'
;MITAKDIIEAMRGMENEKQREILQRFFKTGKGEYGEGDSFLGLKVPQTRLVVKEARLSMTLSEIEKLLYSEWHEVRLCGFLLLVEEMKAALPKRNGTGQPDRRKEIAD
;
A
#
# COMPACT_ATOMS: atom_id res chain seq x y z
N MET A 1 -4.83 -15.04 10.71
CA MET A 1 -5.05 -14.27 9.48
C MET A 1 -5.10 -12.79 9.81
N ILE A 2 -4.47 -11.97 8.99
CA ILE A 2 -4.45 -10.53 9.19
C ILE A 2 -5.65 -9.91 8.50
N THR A 3 -6.34 -8.99 9.21
CA THR A 3 -7.51 -8.31 8.66
C THR A 3 -7.18 -6.86 8.31
N ALA A 4 -8.08 -6.22 7.55
CA ALA A 4 -7.92 -4.80 7.23
C ALA A 4 -7.86 -3.96 8.51
N LYS A 5 -8.66 -4.31 9.52
CA LYS A 5 -8.63 -3.60 10.79
C LYS A 5 -7.25 -3.67 11.45
N ASP A 6 -6.62 -4.85 11.41
CA ASP A 6 -5.28 -5.03 11.97
C ASP A 6 -4.28 -4.10 11.29
N ILE A 7 -4.36 -4.01 9.97
CA ILE A 7 -3.46 -3.15 9.19
C ILE A 7 -3.68 -1.69 9.54
N ILE A 8 -4.94 -1.27 9.57
CA ILE A 8 -5.27 0.13 9.85
C ILE A 8 -4.80 0.51 11.25
N GLU A 9 -5.01 -0.35 12.23
CA GLU A 9 -4.58 -0.08 13.60
C GLU A 9 -3.06 0.02 13.69
N ALA A 10 -2.35 -0.87 13.00
CA ALA A 10 -0.89 -0.82 13.01
C ALA A 10 -0.38 0.47 12.38
N MET A 11 -0.97 0.87 11.26
CA MET A 11 -0.55 2.08 10.58
C MET A 11 -0.90 3.33 11.37
N ARG A 12 -2.06 3.36 12.01
CA ARG A 12 -2.43 4.49 12.84
C ARG A 12 -1.51 4.63 14.05
N GLY A 13 -0.96 3.51 14.53
CA GLY A 13 0.01 3.53 15.61
C GLY A 13 1.32 4.19 15.23
N MET A 14 1.58 4.36 13.94
CA MET A 14 2.79 5.00 13.44
C MET A 14 2.54 6.42 12.93
N GLU A 15 1.32 6.95 13.09
CA GLU A 15 0.99 8.25 12.54
C GLU A 15 1.89 9.35 13.11
N ASN A 16 2.16 10.36 12.27
CA ASN A 16 3.07 11.45 12.63
C ASN A 16 2.46 12.76 12.13
N GLU A 17 2.14 13.65 13.06
CA GLU A 17 1.44 14.87 12.72
C GLU A 17 2.27 15.80 11.83
N LYS A 18 3.56 15.93 12.11
CA LYS A 18 4.42 16.80 11.30
C LYS A 18 4.53 16.29 9.88
N GLN A 19 4.74 14.98 9.74
CA GLN A 19 4.86 14.37 8.42
C GLN A 19 3.53 14.47 7.68
N ARG A 20 2.42 14.33 8.39
CA ARG A 20 1.09 14.48 7.80
C ARG A 20 0.91 15.87 7.20
N GLU A 21 1.32 16.90 7.93
CA GLU A 21 1.21 18.27 7.44
C GLU A 21 2.04 18.49 6.19
N ILE A 22 3.25 17.93 6.17
CA ILE A 22 4.12 18.03 5.01
C ILE A 22 3.48 17.38 3.80
N LEU A 23 2.94 16.17 3.98
CA LEU A 23 2.30 15.43 2.90
C LEU A 23 1.06 16.14 2.39
N GLN A 24 0.26 16.71 3.30
CA GLN A 24 -0.95 17.43 2.89
C GLN A 24 -0.61 18.63 2.03
N ARG A 25 0.47 19.34 2.36
CA ARG A 25 0.89 20.47 1.54
C ARG A 25 1.45 20.01 0.20
N PHE A 26 2.25 18.93 0.23
CA PHE A 26 2.85 18.40 -0.99
C PHE A 26 1.79 17.94 -1.97
N PHE A 27 0.76 17.23 -1.47
CA PHE A 27 -0.30 16.69 -2.32
C PHE A 27 -1.47 17.65 -2.50
N LYS A 28 -1.36 18.87 -1.97
CA LYS A 28 -2.34 19.94 -2.18
C LYS A 28 -3.76 19.49 -1.84
N THR A 29 -3.95 19.15 -0.55
CA THR A 29 -5.25 18.66 -0.09
C THR A 29 -6.20 19.78 0.32
N GLY A 30 -5.78 21.04 0.24
CA GLY A 30 -6.62 22.17 0.60
C GLY A 30 -7.82 22.33 -0.31
N LYS A 31 -8.79 23.09 0.18
CA LYS A 31 -10.03 23.32 -0.58
C LYS A 31 -9.70 23.94 -1.93
N GLY A 32 -10.26 23.38 -2.99
CA GLY A 32 -10.03 23.87 -4.33
C GLY A 32 -8.77 23.36 -4.98
N GLU A 33 -7.96 22.60 -4.28
CA GLU A 33 -6.75 22.03 -4.83
C GLU A 33 -7.00 20.60 -5.30
N TYR A 34 -6.13 20.07 -6.18
CA TYR A 34 -6.46 18.83 -6.84
C TYR A 34 -6.49 17.61 -5.89
N GLY A 35 -5.82 17.69 -4.75
CA GLY A 35 -5.85 16.64 -3.74
C GLY A 35 -6.87 16.88 -2.64
N GLU A 36 -7.81 17.76 -2.89
CA GLU A 36 -8.80 18.16 -1.89
C GLU A 36 -9.49 16.94 -1.27
N GLY A 37 -9.57 16.94 0.04
CA GLY A 37 -10.28 15.89 0.77
C GLY A 37 -9.46 14.64 1.06
N ASP A 38 -8.24 14.53 0.54
CA ASP A 38 -7.41 13.38 0.85
C ASP A 38 -6.85 13.50 2.28
N SER A 39 -6.83 12.40 2.98
CA SER A 39 -6.37 12.36 4.37
C SER A 39 -5.10 11.53 4.48
N PHE A 40 -4.21 11.95 5.37
CA PHE A 40 -2.92 11.29 5.57
C PHE A 40 -2.70 10.97 7.03
N LEU A 41 -2.02 9.85 7.28
CA LEU A 41 -1.57 9.48 8.62
C LEU A 41 -0.19 10.05 8.91
N GLY A 42 0.55 10.37 7.88
CA GLY A 42 1.91 10.90 8.04
C GLY A 42 2.97 9.81 8.07
N LEU A 43 2.74 8.72 7.37
CA LEU A 43 3.74 7.66 7.28
C LEU A 43 4.67 7.91 6.10
N LYS A 44 5.92 7.53 6.27
CA LYS A 44 6.87 7.53 5.17
C LYS A 44 6.73 6.21 4.42
N VAL A 45 7.08 6.22 3.13
CA VAL A 45 6.95 5.03 2.29
C VAL A 45 7.62 3.80 2.89
N PRO A 46 8.85 3.90 3.46
CA PRO A 46 9.46 2.72 4.08
C PRO A 46 8.62 2.12 5.21
N GLN A 47 7.89 2.94 5.96
CA GLN A 47 7.01 2.44 7.02
C GLN A 47 5.85 1.64 6.44
N THR A 48 5.24 2.16 5.37
CA THR A 48 4.16 1.45 4.68
C THR A 48 4.68 0.13 4.11
N ARG A 49 5.87 0.15 3.50
CA ARG A 49 6.44 -1.06 2.93
C ARG A 49 6.76 -2.11 3.98
N LEU A 50 7.10 -1.68 5.20
CA LEU A 50 7.34 -2.63 6.28
C LEU A 50 6.06 -3.38 6.64
N VAL A 51 4.94 -2.65 6.70
CA VAL A 51 3.65 -3.26 6.97
C VAL A 51 3.29 -4.25 5.87
N VAL A 52 3.52 -3.87 4.60
CA VAL A 52 3.27 -4.76 3.47
C VAL A 52 4.10 -6.03 3.59
N LYS A 53 5.38 -5.90 3.94
CA LYS A 53 6.27 -7.05 4.06
C LYS A 53 5.77 -8.04 5.10
N GLU A 54 5.27 -7.53 6.21
CA GLU A 54 4.80 -8.39 7.30
C GLU A 54 3.46 -9.04 7.01
N ALA A 55 2.62 -8.36 6.22
CA ALA A 55 1.27 -8.83 5.97
C ALA A 55 1.12 -9.57 4.64
N ARG A 56 2.14 -9.56 3.79
CA ARG A 56 2.01 -10.13 2.45
C ARG A 56 1.61 -11.59 2.52
N LEU A 57 0.67 -11.95 1.64
CA LEU A 57 0.15 -13.31 1.51
C LEU A 57 -0.53 -13.85 2.77
N SER A 58 -0.84 -12.95 3.72
CA SER A 58 -1.53 -13.33 4.95
C SER A 58 -2.93 -12.75 5.05
N MET A 59 -3.43 -12.14 3.97
CA MET A 59 -4.75 -11.52 3.93
C MET A 59 -5.57 -12.07 2.79
N THR A 60 -6.88 -12.14 2.98
CA THR A 60 -7.77 -12.48 1.87
C THR A 60 -7.92 -11.27 0.96
N LEU A 61 -8.29 -11.50 -0.29
CA LEU A 61 -8.53 -10.40 -1.24
C LEU A 61 -9.64 -9.48 -0.73
N SER A 62 -10.62 -10.02 -0.05
CA SER A 62 -11.70 -9.24 0.51
C SER A 62 -11.18 -8.22 1.55
N GLU A 63 -10.24 -8.65 2.39
CA GLU A 63 -9.65 -7.75 3.39
C GLU A 63 -8.77 -6.70 2.73
N ILE A 64 -8.01 -7.09 1.71
CA ILE A 64 -7.17 -6.14 0.97
C ILE A 64 -8.05 -5.08 0.30
N GLU A 65 -9.17 -5.50 -0.26
CA GLU A 65 -10.09 -4.58 -0.91
C GLU A 65 -10.59 -3.51 0.06
N LYS A 66 -10.84 -3.88 1.31
CA LYS A 66 -11.27 -2.92 2.31
C LYS A 66 -10.24 -1.81 2.51
N LEU A 67 -8.94 -2.14 2.41
CA LEU A 67 -7.89 -1.14 2.53
C LEU A 67 -7.94 -0.14 1.38
N LEU A 68 -8.31 -0.61 0.18
CA LEU A 68 -8.35 0.25 -0.99
C LEU A 68 -9.43 1.33 -0.90
N TYR A 69 -10.42 1.14 -0.05
CA TYR A 69 -11.49 2.11 0.14
C TYR A 69 -11.31 2.96 1.39
N SER A 70 -10.14 2.87 2.03
CA SER A 70 -9.87 3.65 3.24
C SER A 70 -9.80 5.14 2.94
N GLU A 71 -10.13 5.94 3.94
CA GLU A 71 -10.00 7.39 3.81
C GLU A 71 -8.54 7.86 3.82
N TRP A 72 -7.63 7.06 4.37
CA TRP A 72 -6.23 7.46 4.49
C TRP A 72 -5.42 7.02 3.28
N HIS A 73 -4.66 7.97 2.73
CA HIS A 73 -3.81 7.74 1.56
C HIS A 73 -2.85 6.56 1.76
N GLU A 74 -2.16 6.54 2.90
CA GLU A 74 -1.16 5.48 3.15
C GLU A 74 -1.79 4.11 3.28
N VAL A 75 -3.01 4.04 3.81
CA VAL A 75 -3.71 2.76 3.93
C VAL A 75 -4.09 2.24 2.54
N ARG A 76 -4.55 3.14 1.66
CA ARG A 76 -4.86 2.75 0.27
C ARG A 76 -3.61 2.27 -0.45
N LEU A 77 -2.49 2.98 -0.24
CA LEU A 77 -1.21 2.56 -0.83
C LEU A 77 -0.82 1.17 -0.33
N CYS A 78 -0.95 0.93 0.96
CA CYS A 78 -0.66 -0.38 1.54
C CYS A 78 -1.51 -1.46 0.89
N GLY A 79 -2.81 -1.19 0.73
CA GLY A 79 -3.71 -2.14 0.08
C GLY A 79 -3.29 -2.44 -1.36
N PHE A 80 -2.92 -1.40 -2.10
CA PHE A 80 -2.46 -1.55 -3.47
C PHE A 80 -1.20 -2.43 -3.53
N LEU A 81 -0.23 -2.16 -2.66
CA LEU A 81 1.01 -2.93 -2.65
C LEU A 81 0.79 -4.37 -2.24
N LEU A 82 -0.14 -4.61 -1.31
CA LEU A 82 -0.50 -5.98 -0.94
C LEU A 82 -1.16 -6.71 -2.11
N LEU A 83 -1.99 -6.01 -2.88
CA LEU A 83 -2.61 -6.59 -4.06
C LEU A 83 -1.56 -6.97 -5.09
N VAL A 84 -0.55 -6.10 -5.27
CA VAL A 84 0.55 -6.39 -6.18
C VAL A 84 1.29 -7.66 -5.76
N GLU A 85 1.52 -7.84 -4.45
CA GLU A 85 2.16 -9.06 -3.96
C GLU A 85 1.34 -10.30 -4.25
N GLU A 86 0.00 -10.22 -4.10
CA GLU A 86 -0.88 -11.33 -4.42
C GLU A 86 -0.81 -11.65 -5.91
N MET A 87 -0.79 -10.64 -6.75
CA MET A 87 -0.72 -10.84 -8.19
C MET A 87 0.61 -11.48 -8.59
N LYS A 88 1.70 -11.05 -7.98
CA LYS A 88 3.01 -11.66 -8.24
C LYS A 88 3.03 -13.13 -7.87
N ALA A 89 2.44 -13.46 -6.73
CA ALA A 89 2.40 -14.85 -6.25
C ALA A 89 1.54 -15.73 -7.14
N ALA A 90 0.53 -15.15 -7.80
CA ALA A 90 -0.39 -15.89 -8.64
C ALA A 90 0.14 -16.14 -10.05
N LEU A 91 1.18 -15.39 -10.47
CA LEU A 91 1.73 -15.55 -11.81
C LEU A 91 2.58 -16.81 -11.90
N PRO A 92 2.54 -17.53 -13.05
CA PRO A 92 3.41 -18.69 -13.22
C PRO A 92 4.87 -18.27 -13.16
N LYS A 93 5.68 -19.10 -12.52
CA LYS A 93 7.11 -18.84 -12.48
C LYS A 93 7.72 -19.06 -13.83
N ARG A 94 8.60 -18.16 -14.22
CA ARG A 94 9.36 -18.34 -15.42
C ARG A 94 10.41 -19.40 -15.17
N ASN A 95 10.55 -20.22 -16.13
CA ASN A 95 11.60 -21.19 -16.04
C ASN A 95 12.93 -20.55 -15.95
N GLY A 96 13.53 -21.04 -15.22
CA GLY A 96 14.72 -20.60 -15.16
C GLY A 96 15.17 -19.60 -14.56
N THR A 97 14.55 -19.76 -14.78
CA THR A 97 14.80 -19.19 -14.64
C THR A 97 14.95 -18.18 -14.46
N GLY A 98 14.77 -17.97 -14.35
CA GLY A 98 14.70 -17.03 -14.34
C GLY A 98 14.60 -16.41 -14.45
N GLN A 99 14.21 -16.31 -14.83
CA GLN A 99 14.07 -15.69 -15.20
C GLN A 99 13.98 -15.02 -15.51
N PRO A 100 14.09 -14.81 -15.76
CA PRO A 100 13.96 -14.01 -16.16
C PRO A 100 13.53 -13.33 -16.47
N ASP A 101 13.24 -12.81 -16.70
CA ASP A 101 12.97 -12.04 -17.22
C ASP A 101 12.43 -11.42 -17.21
N ARG A 102 12.17 -11.08 -16.92
CA ARG A 102 11.78 -10.37 -17.08
C ARG A 102 11.53 -9.45 -17.17
N ARG A 103 11.49 -9.43 -17.10
CA ARG A 103 11.18 -8.73 -17.48
C ARG A 103 11.07 -8.38 -18.12
N LYS A 104 11.31 -8.77 -18.18
CA LYS A 104 11.11 -8.83 -19.05
C LYS A 104 10.33 -8.95 -19.15
N GLU A 105 9.96 -9.24 -19.07
CA GLU A 105 9.43 -9.36 -19.32
C GLU A 105 8.63 -9.05 -19.15
N ILE A 106 8.45 -9.10 -18.76
CA ILE A 106 7.87 -8.87 -18.87
C ILE A 106 7.78 -8.64 -19.26
N ALA A 107 8.04 -9.08 -19.41
CA ALA A 107 8.12 -9.10 -20.02
C ALA A 107 8.21 -9.62 -20.43
N ASP A 108 8.38 -10.01 -20.63
CA ASP A 108 8.52 -10.55 -21.31
C ASP A 108 8.32 -10.60 -21.56
#